data_bf07137ae524ec2a08ff917e68cede72
#
_entry.id   bf07137ae524ec2a08ff917e68cede72
#
_cell.length_a   1.000
_cell.length_b   1.000
_cell.length_c   1.000
_cell.angle_alpha   90.00
_cell.angle_beta   90.00
_cell.angle_gamma   90.00
#
_symmetry.space_group_name_H-M   'P 1'
#
loop_
_entity.id
_entity.type
_entity.pdbx_description
1 polymer ?
#
loop_
_entity_poly.entity_id
_entity_poly.type
_entity_poly.pdbx_seq_one_letter_code
_entity_poly.pdbx_strand_id
1 'polypeptide(L)'
;YRVRKKDCIDLPEKMYVQRSIEFPEEQRKAYEQLKQSALIVLKNDEVSYNNKLTELLKLQQVANGFLKTNDGKIVDFKTNAKLKELMSILEESEDKCIIWANYVHNIEMIKKKLGEVYGKDSVVSIYGKDSVDVRNKAVENFQHNDGCRFLVGNPTVGGYGLTLTAAK
;
A
#
# COMPACT_ATOMS: atom_id res chain seq x y z
N TYR A 1 -17.53 -29.10 -11.99
CA TYR A 1 -16.84 -28.68 -13.21
C TYR A 1 -15.95 -27.48 -12.91
N ARG A 2 -14.65 -27.57 -13.18
CA ARG A 2 -13.66 -26.50 -12.91
C ARG A 2 -12.93 -26.20 -14.24
N VAL A 3 -13.05 -24.98 -14.71
CA VAL A 3 -12.34 -24.48 -15.88
C VAL A 3 -11.28 -23.46 -15.43
N ARG A 4 -10.05 -23.58 -15.93
CA ARG A 4 -8.98 -22.61 -15.63
C ARG A 4 -9.03 -21.48 -16.66
N LYS A 5 -8.75 -20.25 -16.25
CA LYS A 5 -8.71 -19.08 -17.15
C LYS A 5 -7.82 -19.33 -18.37
N LYS A 6 -6.65 -19.94 -18.19
CA LYS A 6 -5.71 -20.28 -19.26
C LYS A 6 -6.26 -21.23 -20.33
N ASP A 7 -7.33 -21.97 -20.02
CA ASP A 7 -7.91 -22.97 -20.91
C ASP A 7 -9.05 -22.37 -21.76
N CYS A 8 -9.47 -21.11 -21.46
CA CYS A 8 -10.65 -20.49 -22.06
C CYS A 8 -10.41 -19.10 -22.66
N ILE A 9 -9.35 -18.42 -22.26
CA ILE A 9 -9.09 -17.03 -22.64
C ILE A 9 -7.61 -16.90 -22.96
N ASP A 10 -7.31 -16.38 -24.14
CA ASP A 10 -5.95 -16.02 -24.56
C ASP A 10 -5.59 -14.68 -23.89
N LEU A 11 -4.99 -14.74 -22.73
CA LEU A 11 -4.54 -13.60 -21.97
C LEU A 11 -3.01 -13.56 -21.95
N PRO A 12 -2.38 -12.39 -22.02
CA PRO A 12 -0.95 -12.26 -21.86
C PRO A 12 -0.51 -12.82 -20.49
N GLU A 13 0.71 -13.33 -20.43
CA GLU A 13 1.28 -13.85 -19.20
C GLU A 13 1.43 -12.74 -18.16
N LYS A 14 1.16 -13.08 -16.91
CA LYS A 14 1.37 -12.16 -15.78
C LYS A 14 2.85 -12.04 -15.48
N MET A 15 3.37 -10.84 -15.54
CA MET A 15 4.72 -10.54 -15.10
C MET A 15 4.71 -10.05 -13.65
N TYR A 16 5.65 -10.59 -12.85
CA TYR A 16 5.87 -10.15 -11.46
C TYR A 16 7.27 -9.58 -11.36
N VAL A 17 7.35 -8.29 -11.02
CA VAL A 17 8.61 -7.57 -10.85
C VAL A 17 8.77 -7.21 -9.37
N GLN A 18 9.93 -7.52 -8.80
CA GLN A 18 10.28 -7.13 -7.44
C GLN A 18 11.33 -6.03 -7.50
N ARG A 19 11.07 -4.91 -6.82
CA ARG A 19 12.01 -3.81 -6.63
C ARG A 19 12.56 -3.87 -5.21
N SER A 20 13.87 -4.00 -5.07
CA SER A 20 14.56 -3.92 -3.77
C SER A 20 14.88 -2.47 -3.45
N ILE A 21 14.60 -2.05 -2.23
CA ILE A 21 14.75 -0.67 -1.78
C ILE A 21 15.62 -0.67 -0.52
N GLU A 22 16.63 0.19 -0.50
CA GLU A 22 17.43 0.44 0.70
C GLU A 22 16.75 1.48 1.59
N PHE A 23 16.72 1.22 2.88
CA PHE A 23 16.20 2.21 3.83
C PHE A 23 17.17 3.38 3.98
N PRO A 24 16.66 4.63 4.01
CA PRO A 24 17.42 5.77 4.46
C PRO A 24 17.98 5.54 5.87
N GLU A 25 19.07 6.18 6.19
CA GLU A 25 19.80 5.90 7.44
C GLU A 25 18.94 6.05 8.70
N GLU A 26 18.09 7.09 8.77
CA GLU A 26 17.15 7.31 9.87
C GLU A 26 16.19 6.13 10.04
N GLN A 27 15.56 5.70 8.94
CA GLN A 27 14.62 4.60 8.92
C GLN A 27 15.31 3.26 9.25
N ARG A 28 16.51 3.04 8.71
CA ARG A 28 17.33 1.85 8.99
C ARG A 28 17.68 1.75 10.46
N LYS A 29 18.15 2.83 11.08
CA LYS A 29 18.45 2.86 12.52
C LYS A 29 17.23 2.52 13.37
N ALA A 30 16.08 3.14 13.08
CA ALA A 30 14.84 2.85 13.78
C ALA A 30 14.39 1.39 13.58
N TYR A 31 14.52 0.86 12.37
CA TYR A 31 14.18 -0.53 12.06
C TYR A 31 15.06 -1.51 12.83
N GLU A 32 16.39 -1.31 12.84
CA GLU A 32 17.32 -2.22 13.56
C GLU A 32 17.11 -2.16 15.08
N GLN A 33 16.85 -1.00 15.65
CA GLN A 33 16.53 -0.87 17.08
C GLN A 33 15.25 -1.64 17.44
N LEU A 34 14.18 -1.46 16.67
CA LEU A 34 12.93 -2.20 16.88
C LEU A 34 13.10 -3.70 16.63
N LYS A 35 13.90 -4.10 15.67
CA LYS A 35 14.18 -5.50 15.39
C LYS A 35 14.88 -6.20 16.56
N GLN A 36 15.85 -5.54 17.21
CA GLN A 36 16.50 -6.07 18.42
C GLN A 36 15.48 -6.25 19.55
N SER A 37 14.64 -5.25 19.80
CA SER A 37 13.57 -5.35 20.80
C SER A 37 12.57 -6.45 20.47
N ALA A 38 12.13 -6.53 19.21
CA ALA A 38 11.21 -7.56 18.76
C ALA A 38 11.78 -8.98 18.90
N LEU A 39 13.08 -9.18 18.61
CA LEU A 39 13.73 -10.48 18.79
C LEU A 39 13.77 -10.93 20.24
N ILE A 40 13.99 -10.01 21.18
CA ILE A 40 13.95 -10.29 22.63
C ILE A 40 12.53 -10.72 23.03
N VAL A 41 11.52 -9.96 22.62
CA VAL A 41 10.10 -10.25 22.92
C VAL A 41 9.64 -11.56 22.31
N LEU A 42 10.03 -11.86 21.08
CA LEU A 42 9.64 -13.09 20.37
C LEU A 42 10.26 -14.35 20.98
N LYS A 43 11.48 -14.25 21.52
CA LYS A 43 12.18 -15.37 22.17
C LYS A 43 11.71 -15.63 23.62
N ASN A 44 11.00 -14.69 24.22
CA ASN A 44 10.48 -14.85 25.57
C ASN A 44 9.10 -15.53 25.54
N ASP A 45 9.00 -16.75 26.04
CA ASP A 45 7.75 -17.54 26.06
C ASP A 45 6.71 -16.99 27.06
N GLU A 46 7.13 -16.23 28.06
CA GLU A 46 6.25 -15.57 29.03
C GLU A 46 5.52 -14.34 28.46
N VAL A 47 6.00 -13.80 27.33
CA VAL A 47 5.37 -12.64 26.70
C VAL A 47 4.12 -13.03 25.93
N SER A 48 3.03 -12.31 26.18
CA SER A 48 1.76 -12.56 25.52
C SER A 48 1.84 -12.45 23.99
N TYR A 49 1.01 -13.22 23.28
CA TYR A 49 0.92 -13.19 21.82
C TYR A 49 0.64 -11.77 21.28
N ASN A 50 -0.22 -11.00 21.94
CA ASN A 50 -0.53 -9.62 21.54
C ASN A 50 0.67 -8.71 21.56
N ASN A 51 1.56 -8.85 22.55
CA ASN A 51 2.79 -8.06 22.62
C ASN A 51 3.76 -8.46 21.50
N LYS A 52 3.88 -9.76 21.22
CA LYS A 52 4.69 -10.27 20.09
C LYS A 52 4.19 -9.72 18.75
N LEU A 53 2.86 -9.72 18.53
CA LEU A 53 2.26 -9.17 17.33
C LEU A 53 2.47 -7.66 17.21
N THR A 54 2.36 -6.93 18.32
CA THR A 54 2.58 -5.47 18.34
C THR A 54 3.97 -5.09 17.84
N GLU A 55 5.01 -5.81 18.28
CA GLU A 55 6.38 -5.54 17.83
C GLU A 55 6.56 -5.80 16.32
N LEU A 56 5.96 -6.87 15.79
CA LEU A 56 5.97 -7.14 14.34
C LEU A 56 5.25 -6.05 13.55
N LEU A 57 4.11 -5.56 14.06
CA LEU A 57 3.37 -4.47 13.41
C LEU A 57 4.18 -3.16 13.41
N LYS A 58 4.91 -2.84 14.47
CA LYS A 58 5.82 -1.67 14.51
C LYS A 58 6.93 -1.79 13.44
N LEU A 59 7.55 -2.96 13.31
CA LEU A 59 8.54 -3.20 12.25
C LEU A 59 7.96 -3.00 10.85
N GLN A 60 6.74 -3.48 10.60
CA GLN A 60 6.05 -3.25 9.34
C GLN A 60 5.75 -1.76 9.10
N GLN A 61 5.35 -1.01 10.12
CA GLN A 61 5.11 0.43 10.01
C GLN A 61 6.39 1.16 9.64
N VAL A 62 7.49 0.90 10.34
CA VAL A 62 8.80 1.50 10.01
C VAL A 62 9.20 1.15 8.58
N ALA A 63 9.05 -0.11 8.15
CA ALA A 63 9.31 -0.52 6.78
C ALA A 63 8.42 0.20 5.73
N ASN A 64 7.28 0.76 6.15
CA ASN A 64 6.39 1.56 5.30
C ASN A 64 6.56 3.08 5.47
N GLY A 65 7.59 3.51 6.19
CA GLY A 65 8.00 4.91 6.27
C GLY A 65 7.34 5.74 7.35
N PHE A 66 6.68 5.12 8.34
CA PHE A 66 6.07 5.78 9.48
C PHE A 66 6.12 4.90 10.73
N LEU A 67 5.84 5.48 11.89
CA LEU A 67 5.66 4.76 13.15
C LEU A 67 4.48 5.36 13.91
N LYS A 68 3.58 4.51 14.39
CA LYS A 68 2.53 4.91 15.33
C LYS A 68 3.03 4.71 16.74
N THR A 69 3.10 5.79 17.50
CA THR A 69 3.52 5.80 18.90
C THR A 69 2.44 5.21 19.82
N ASN A 70 2.77 4.92 21.06
CA ASN A 70 1.85 4.30 22.02
C ASN A 70 0.68 5.23 22.39
N ASP A 71 0.87 6.55 22.33
CA ASP A 71 -0.18 7.58 22.48
C ASP A 71 -1.01 7.82 21.21
N GLY A 72 -0.78 7.01 20.17
CA GLY A 72 -1.57 7.02 18.94
C GLY A 72 -1.12 8.02 17.89
N LYS A 73 -0.10 8.83 18.14
CA LYS A 73 0.45 9.77 17.14
C LYS A 73 1.19 9.01 16.04
N ILE A 74 1.11 9.55 14.84
CA ILE A 74 1.87 9.04 13.70
C ILE A 74 3.06 9.97 13.47
N VAL A 75 4.24 9.36 13.34
CA VAL A 75 5.49 10.04 13.04
C VAL A 75 5.99 9.51 11.70
N ASP A 76 6.11 10.39 10.72
CA ASP A 76 6.67 10.06 9.42
C ASP A 76 8.17 10.23 9.42
N PHE A 77 8.90 9.33 8.73
CA PHE A 77 10.31 9.54 8.45
C PHE A 77 10.49 10.62 7.38
N LYS A 78 11.53 11.44 7.51
CA LYS A 78 11.83 12.55 6.58
C LYS A 78 11.87 12.11 5.12
N THR A 79 12.38 10.91 4.87
CA THR A 79 12.47 10.30 3.55
C THR A 79 11.77 8.95 3.56
N ASN A 80 10.75 8.78 2.73
CA ASN A 80 10.11 7.50 2.51
C ASN A 80 10.60 6.88 1.20
N ALA A 81 11.52 5.91 1.31
CA ALA A 81 12.14 5.27 0.15
C ALA A 81 11.12 4.51 -0.72
N LYS A 82 10.10 3.87 -0.10
CA LYS A 82 9.03 3.19 -0.85
C LYS A 82 8.19 4.16 -1.67
N LEU A 83 7.86 5.32 -1.09
CA LEU A 83 7.09 6.33 -1.82
C LEU A 83 7.92 6.89 -2.98
N LYS A 84 9.21 7.12 -2.78
CA LYS A 84 10.11 7.58 -3.83
C LYS A 84 10.19 6.57 -4.98
N GLU A 85 10.39 5.29 -4.67
CA GLU A 85 10.43 4.23 -5.66
C GLU A 85 9.10 4.06 -6.38
N LEU A 86 7.97 4.14 -5.65
CA LEU A 86 6.64 4.13 -6.27
C LEU A 86 6.50 5.25 -7.31
N MET A 87 6.91 6.47 -6.98
CA MET A 87 6.85 7.59 -7.92
C MET A 87 7.70 7.32 -9.17
N SER A 88 8.90 6.76 -9.00
CA SER A 88 9.76 6.38 -10.14
C SER A 88 9.10 5.34 -11.04
N ILE A 89 8.47 4.30 -10.47
CA ILE A 89 7.75 3.28 -11.24
C ILE A 89 6.59 3.90 -12.03
N LEU A 90 5.86 4.84 -11.41
CA LEU A 90 4.71 5.47 -12.06
C LEU A 90 5.11 6.45 -13.19
N GLU A 91 6.35 6.90 -13.22
CA GLU A 91 6.92 7.67 -14.32
C GLU A 91 7.30 6.80 -15.54
N GLU A 92 7.48 5.48 -15.35
CA GLU A 92 7.87 4.54 -16.40
C GLU A 92 6.70 4.21 -17.37
N SER A 93 5.43 4.46 -16.99
CA SER A 93 4.23 4.17 -17.80
C SER A 93 3.18 5.25 -17.62
N GLU A 94 2.39 5.49 -18.64
CA GLU A 94 1.20 6.37 -18.60
C GLU A 94 -0.10 5.62 -18.33
N ASP A 95 -0.05 4.31 -18.19
CA ASP A 95 -1.24 3.46 -17.98
C ASP A 95 -1.94 3.72 -16.65
N LYS A 96 -3.21 3.33 -16.57
CA LYS A 96 -3.95 3.34 -15.31
C LYS A 96 -3.40 2.29 -14.37
N CYS A 97 -3.13 2.69 -13.13
CA CYS A 97 -2.48 1.86 -12.13
C CYS A 97 -3.34 1.67 -10.87
N ILE A 98 -3.33 0.46 -10.33
CA ILE A 98 -3.89 0.15 -9.02
C ILE A 98 -2.74 0.00 -8.03
N ILE A 99 -2.81 0.75 -6.92
CA ILE A 99 -1.79 0.77 -5.88
C ILE A 99 -2.39 0.23 -4.60
N TRP A 100 -1.87 -0.90 -4.12
CA TRP A 100 -2.32 -1.51 -2.88
C TRP A 100 -1.43 -1.12 -1.72
N ALA A 101 -2.03 -0.63 -0.62
CA ALA A 101 -1.35 -0.33 0.62
C ALA A 101 -2.14 -0.84 1.83
N ASN A 102 -1.44 -1.43 2.80
CA ASN A 102 -2.07 -2.07 3.96
C ASN A 102 -2.53 -1.07 5.03
N TYR A 103 -1.91 0.10 5.12
CA TYR A 103 -2.21 1.11 6.13
C TYR A 103 -2.93 2.31 5.53
N VAL A 104 -4.00 2.76 6.20
CA VAL A 104 -4.75 3.96 5.78
C VAL A 104 -3.83 5.17 5.67
N HIS A 105 -2.90 5.33 6.62
CA HIS A 105 -1.91 6.42 6.57
C HIS A 105 -1.10 6.42 5.27
N ASN A 106 -0.64 5.25 4.80
CA ASN A 106 0.07 5.15 3.52
C ASN A 106 -0.86 5.46 2.33
N ILE A 107 -2.13 5.03 2.36
CA ILE A 107 -3.10 5.34 1.30
C ILE A 107 -3.27 6.85 1.18
N GLU A 108 -3.48 7.54 2.30
CA GLU A 108 -3.66 8.99 2.34
C GLU A 108 -2.39 9.73 1.88
N MET A 109 -1.20 9.28 2.33
CA MET A 109 0.09 9.84 1.92
C MET A 109 0.34 9.67 0.42
N ILE A 110 0.11 8.48 -0.13
CA ILE A 110 0.25 8.19 -1.57
C ILE A 110 -0.73 9.04 -2.37
N LYS A 111 -2.01 9.06 -1.98
CA LYS A 111 -3.05 9.88 -2.63
C LYS A 111 -2.67 11.35 -2.65
N LYS A 112 -2.21 11.90 -1.52
CA LYS A 112 -1.75 13.28 -1.43
C LYS A 112 -0.60 13.54 -2.40
N LYS A 113 0.42 12.67 -2.40
CA LYS A 113 1.59 12.82 -3.27
C LYS A 113 1.24 12.74 -4.76
N LEU A 114 0.38 11.81 -5.14
CA LEU A 114 -0.10 11.70 -6.53
C LEU A 114 -0.92 12.92 -6.94
N GLY A 115 -1.79 13.40 -6.07
CA GLY A 115 -2.57 14.61 -6.33
C GLY A 115 -1.72 15.88 -6.45
N GLU A 116 -0.58 15.97 -5.76
CA GLU A 116 0.38 17.07 -5.89
C GLU A 116 1.13 17.04 -7.23
N VAL A 117 1.48 15.84 -7.73
CA VAL A 117 2.30 15.67 -8.94
C VAL A 117 1.46 15.62 -10.21
N TYR A 118 0.35 14.86 -10.18
CA TYR A 118 -0.46 14.58 -11.36
C TYR A 118 -1.83 15.29 -11.38
N GLY A 119 -2.13 16.06 -10.32
CA GLY A 119 -3.42 16.72 -10.16
C GLY A 119 -4.40 15.92 -9.28
N LYS A 120 -5.27 16.64 -8.56
CA LYS A 120 -6.18 16.01 -7.56
C LYS A 120 -7.17 15.03 -8.18
N ASP A 121 -7.58 15.27 -9.42
CA ASP A 121 -8.55 14.44 -10.13
C ASP A 121 -7.93 13.17 -10.73
N SER A 122 -6.60 13.06 -10.74
CA SER A 122 -5.87 11.91 -11.26
C SER A 122 -5.92 10.69 -10.35
N VAL A 123 -6.36 10.83 -9.10
CA VAL A 123 -6.27 9.79 -8.09
C VAL A 123 -7.55 9.65 -7.27
N VAL A 124 -8.02 8.42 -7.12
CA VAL A 124 -9.09 8.03 -6.20
C VAL A 124 -8.58 7.04 -5.17
N SER A 125 -9.26 6.94 -4.04
CA SER A 125 -8.90 5.97 -3.01
C SER A 125 -10.10 5.19 -2.49
N ILE A 126 -9.84 3.94 -2.04
CA ILE A 126 -10.82 3.06 -1.40
C ILE A 126 -10.23 2.42 -0.15
N TYR A 127 -10.86 2.61 1.00
CA TYR A 127 -10.48 1.96 2.25
C TYR A 127 -11.65 1.81 3.22
N GLY A 128 -11.44 1.14 4.36
CA GLY A 128 -12.51 0.66 5.23
C GLY A 128 -13.46 1.70 5.84
N LYS A 129 -13.06 2.97 5.90
CA LYS A 129 -13.92 4.06 6.39
C LYS A 129 -14.90 4.59 5.33
N ASP A 130 -14.67 4.28 4.07
CA ASP A 130 -15.51 4.75 2.98
C ASP A 130 -16.86 4.01 2.98
N SER A 131 -17.95 4.74 2.77
CA SER A 131 -19.25 4.13 2.51
C SER A 131 -19.24 3.37 1.17
N VAL A 132 -20.22 2.50 0.99
CA VAL A 132 -20.37 1.75 -0.27
C VAL A 132 -20.50 2.69 -1.45
N ASP A 133 -21.26 3.78 -1.31
CA ASP A 133 -21.47 4.76 -2.37
C ASP A 133 -20.19 5.50 -2.74
N VAL A 134 -19.36 5.87 -1.76
CA VAL A 134 -18.06 6.51 -2.00
C VAL A 134 -17.13 5.56 -2.75
N ARG A 135 -17.10 4.30 -2.36
CA ARG A 135 -16.29 3.27 -3.04
C ARG A 135 -16.75 3.04 -4.48
N ASN A 136 -18.06 2.92 -4.70
CA ASN A 136 -18.62 2.72 -6.04
C ASN A 136 -18.30 3.91 -6.96
N LYS A 137 -18.45 5.15 -6.48
CA LYS A 137 -18.08 6.36 -7.24
C LYS A 137 -16.58 6.41 -7.55
N ALA A 138 -15.73 5.99 -6.62
CA ALA A 138 -14.29 5.95 -6.85
C ALA A 138 -13.92 4.91 -7.93
N VAL A 139 -14.53 3.73 -7.89
CA VAL A 139 -14.34 2.68 -8.90
C VAL A 139 -14.85 3.15 -10.27
N GLU A 140 -16.06 3.73 -10.32
CA GLU A 140 -16.65 4.26 -11.55
C GLU A 140 -15.77 5.35 -12.19
N ASN A 141 -15.28 6.30 -11.34
CA ASN A 141 -14.36 7.34 -11.81
C ASN A 141 -13.06 6.74 -12.35
N PHE A 142 -12.46 5.77 -11.65
CA PHE A 142 -11.25 5.09 -12.14
C PHE A 142 -11.50 4.34 -13.46
N GLN A 143 -12.65 3.69 -13.62
CA GLN A 143 -12.96 2.91 -14.82
C GLN A 143 -13.23 3.79 -16.05
N HIS A 144 -13.96 4.89 -15.90
CA HIS A 144 -14.55 5.63 -17.03
C HIS A 144 -13.97 7.03 -17.24
N ASN A 145 -13.22 7.59 -16.30
CA ASN A 145 -12.60 8.90 -16.46
C ASN A 145 -11.13 8.75 -16.86
N ASP A 146 -10.79 9.15 -18.07
CA ASP A 146 -9.41 9.10 -18.58
C ASP A 146 -8.45 9.95 -17.77
N GLY A 147 -8.91 11.04 -17.15
CA GLY A 147 -8.12 11.87 -16.27
C GLY A 147 -7.79 11.20 -14.91
N CYS A 148 -8.56 10.17 -14.51
CA CYS A 148 -8.32 9.40 -13.28
C CYS A 148 -7.40 8.22 -13.57
N ARG A 149 -6.12 8.39 -13.33
CA ARG A 149 -5.08 7.40 -13.63
C ARG A 149 -4.81 6.41 -12.50
N PHE A 150 -5.02 6.81 -11.25
CA PHE A 150 -4.60 6.04 -10.09
C PHE A 150 -5.77 5.66 -9.18
N LEU A 151 -5.81 4.39 -8.78
CA LEU A 151 -6.66 3.91 -7.70
C LEU A 151 -5.77 3.42 -6.57
N VAL A 152 -5.85 4.04 -5.40
CA VAL A 152 -5.08 3.66 -4.20
C VAL A 152 -6.03 3.01 -3.20
N GLY A 153 -5.73 1.79 -2.76
CA GLY A 153 -6.65 1.09 -1.89
C GLY A 153 -6.03 0.09 -0.92
N ASN A 154 -6.88 -0.36 0.01
CA ASN A 154 -6.53 -1.47 0.89
C ASN A 154 -6.94 -2.79 0.24
N PRO A 155 -6.05 -3.81 0.15
CA PRO A 155 -6.39 -5.11 -0.45
C PRO A 155 -7.59 -5.80 0.21
N THR A 156 -7.80 -5.60 1.51
CA THR A 156 -8.93 -6.19 2.24
C THR A 156 -10.28 -5.64 1.78
N VAL A 157 -10.31 -4.38 1.33
CA VAL A 157 -11.53 -3.70 0.86
C VAL A 157 -11.73 -3.85 -0.64
N GLY A 158 -10.63 -3.80 -1.39
CA GLY A 158 -10.67 -3.79 -2.86
C GLY A 158 -10.34 -5.13 -3.52
N GLY A 159 -9.94 -6.15 -2.74
CA GLY A 159 -9.48 -7.44 -3.29
C GLY A 159 -10.60 -8.36 -3.77
N TYR A 160 -11.87 -8.10 -3.41
CA TYR A 160 -13.00 -8.93 -3.76
C TYR A 160 -14.16 -8.11 -4.30
N GLY A 161 -14.82 -8.63 -5.35
CA GLY A 161 -16.09 -8.08 -5.86
C GLY A 161 -15.96 -6.78 -6.66
N LEU A 162 -14.76 -6.30 -6.95
CA LEU A 162 -14.56 -5.14 -7.81
C LEU A 162 -14.09 -5.58 -9.20
N THR A 163 -14.65 -4.95 -10.22
CA THR A 163 -14.18 -5.09 -11.60
C THR A 163 -13.31 -3.88 -11.93
N LEU A 164 -11.99 -4.09 -12.04
CA LEU A 164 -11.00 -3.04 -12.24
C LEU A 164 -10.20 -3.31 -13.53
N THR A 165 -10.91 -3.35 -14.66
CA THR A 165 -10.36 -3.71 -15.96
C THR A 165 -9.66 -2.55 -16.68
N ALA A 166 -9.82 -1.32 -16.20
CA ALA A 166 -9.16 -0.15 -16.79
C ALA A 166 -7.65 -0.12 -16.53
N ALA A 167 -7.17 -0.79 -15.48
CA ALA A 167 -5.73 -0.94 -15.21
C ALA A 167 -5.12 -1.98 -16.16
N LYS A 168 -3.90 -1.71 -16.60
CA LYS A 168 -3.10 -2.59 -17.46
C LYS A 168 -1.88 -3.14 -16.72
#